data_739cd625e81b9db45a5d7063b195d7c3
#
_entry.id   739cd625e81b9db45a5d7063b195d7c3
#
_cell.length_a   1.000
_cell.length_b   1.000
_cell.length_c   1.000
_cell.angle_alpha   90.00
_cell.angle_beta   90.00
_cell.angle_gamma   90.00
#
_symmetry.space_group_name_H-M   'P 1'
#
loop_
_entity.id
_entity.type
_entity.pdbx_description
1 polymer ?
#
loop_
_entity_poly.entity_id
_entity_poly.type
_entity_poly.pdbx_seq_one_letter_code
_entity_poly.pdbx_strand_id
1 'polypeptide(L)'
;MERKDIEEKYTWDLSKIYQDPQEFYHDIEVSQQLLDELTSFKGKMTESVDILLRFLSKRDEMSMLVSKAYCFARLNCDVEPKEQEYQKMLATVMSLIQQSSVKLVFVDNEIVENDETVRKYLKDERLKSYRYSLKNALAFKPHLLDKEQEELVAKVDNISELAEQVFDSLRLEFEDVEVNGQKKILNQATLNEFLKNKNRDVRKQAYHHFFKEYQRFENTFASTLSGVMKKDAFYSDIRHFDSPLAASVFNDDVPTDLFFKILDKANNEYRYLFHRYNHLKKEILGLDELYNYDLSVPLVKSVSKKFTIEECFDIINQALAPFGKDYLAIINRAKDERWIDYYPTTGKRGGAYSSGSYLTQPYILMNFIGDYNSLSTMIHELGHSVHTYLSSHNQDYINSNYRIFVAEVASTVNETLLINYMMDHTSSKEEKAYYMYEQLENCVGLIFRQPMFADFEHRLHEMAKNNEPMSSKIMTDLYAKLNQEYFGEDVKMDELVGWSCYYVPHFYYDYYVYKYTLGMTVALAIVKRILNGDTQQVERYLNFLKSGGKESPVDLLSHAGVDPLDDAIYDDAFHYFEDLLNEFEKLVK
;
A
#
# COMPACT_ATOMS: atom_id res chain seq x y z
N MET A 1 -24.66 8.48 -12.61
CA MET A 1 -24.71 8.06 -14.03
C MET A 1 -24.90 6.56 -14.05
N GLU A 2 -25.74 6.02 -14.93
CA GLU A 2 -25.86 4.56 -15.10
C GLU A 2 -24.77 4.07 -16.04
N ARG A 3 -24.25 2.85 -15.81
CA ARG A 3 -23.16 2.27 -16.62
C ARG A 3 -23.51 2.21 -18.14
N LYS A 4 -24.74 1.87 -18.47
CA LYS A 4 -25.24 1.82 -19.86
C LYS A 4 -25.22 3.16 -20.61
N ASP A 5 -25.10 4.28 -19.89
CA ASP A 5 -25.05 5.63 -20.46
C ASP A 5 -23.60 6.09 -20.77
N ILE A 6 -22.60 5.26 -20.45
CA ILE A 6 -21.18 5.55 -20.69
C ILE A 6 -20.80 5.01 -22.06
N GLU A 7 -20.11 5.83 -22.87
CA GLU A 7 -19.55 5.38 -24.13
C GLU A 7 -18.56 4.22 -23.89
N GLU A 8 -18.63 3.19 -24.71
CA GLU A 8 -17.84 1.96 -24.59
C GLU A 8 -16.33 2.21 -24.48
N LYS A 9 -15.81 3.22 -25.18
CA LYS A 9 -14.38 3.59 -25.14
C LYS A 9 -13.88 4.02 -23.74
N TYR A 10 -14.79 4.36 -22.84
CA TYR A 10 -14.48 4.77 -21.46
C TYR A 10 -14.75 3.66 -20.43
N THR A 11 -14.98 2.46 -20.89
CA THR A 11 -15.10 1.26 -20.07
C THR A 11 -14.02 0.27 -20.45
N TRP A 12 -13.59 -0.55 -19.52
CA TRP A 12 -12.64 -1.61 -19.82
C TRP A 12 -13.23 -2.73 -20.71
N ASP A 13 -12.35 -3.44 -21.43
CA ASP A 13 -12.74 -4.55 -22.30
C ASP A 13 -12.34 -5.89 -21.66
N LEU A 14 -13.25 -6.48 -20.89
CA LEU A 14 -13.03 -7.77 -20.25
C LEU A 14 -13.23 -8.98 -21.18
N SER A 15 -13.72 -8.78 -22.42
CA SER A 15 -13.84 -9.87 -23.41
C SER A 15 -12.47 -10.44 -23.80
N LYS A 16 -11.39 -9.72 -23.52
CA LYS A 16 -10.00 -10.19 -23.67
C LYS A 16 -9.61 -11.27 -22.65
N ILE A 17 -10.32 -11.37 -21.53
CA ILE A 17 -10.10 -12.41 -20.51
C ILE A 17 -10.93 -13.64 -20.86
N TYR A 18 -12.25 -13.47 -20.99
CA TYR A 18 -13.19 -14.50 -21.41
C TYR A 18 -14.23 -13.90 -22.35
N GLN A 19 -14.47 -14.58 -23.47
CA GLN A 19 -15.46 -14.14 -24.45
C GLN A 19 -16.89 -14.49 -24.01
N ASP A 20 -17.02 -15.61 -23.28
CA ASP A 20 -18.30 -16.05 -22.73
C ASP A 20 -18.12 -16.74 -21.35
N PRO A 21 -19.22 -16.89 -20.58
CA PRO A 21 -19.20 -17.56 -19.28
C PRO A 21 -18.72 -19.02 -19.30
N GLN A 22 -18.82 -19.72 -20.44
CA GLN A 22 -18.44 -21.14 -20.51
C GLN A 22 -16.91 -21.29 -20.43
N GLU A 23 -16.16 -20.34 -21.01
CA GLU A 23 -14.69 -20.33 -20.89
C GLU A 23 -14.24 -20.18 -19.43
N PHE A 24 -14.92 -19.34 -18.65
CA PHE A 24 -14.67 -19.20 -17.21
C PHE A 24 -14.90 -20.51 -16.48
N TYR A 25 -16.07 -21.15 -16.68
CA TYR A 25 -16.39 -22.40 -15.99
C TYR A 25 -15.49 -23.55 -16.44
N HIS A 26 -15.02 -23.55 -17.68
CA HIS A 26 -14.02 -24.51 -18.17
C HIS A 26 -12.69 -24.37 -17.41
N ASP A 27 -12.16 -23.15 -17.25
CA ASP A 27 -10.94 -22.92 -16.47
C ASP A 27 -11.10 -23.34 -15.00
N ILE A 28 -12.28 -23.15 -14.41
CA ILE A 28 -12.60 -23.64 -13.05
C ILE A 28 -12.55 -25.17 -13.00
N GLU A 29 -13.14 -25.87 -13.98
CA GLU A 29 -13.13 -27.34 -14.04
C GLU A 29 -11.71 -27.89 -14.20
N VAL A 30 -10.91 -27.33 -15.10
CA VAL A 30 -9.49 -27.69 -15.27
C VAL A 30 -8.70 -27.45 -13.98
N SER A 31 -8.93 -26.33 -13.32
CA SER A 31 -8.27 -26.01 -12.05
C SER A 31 -8.63 -27.00 -10.94
N GLN A 32 -9.89 -27.48 -10.88
CA GLN A 32 -10.31 -28.50 -9.93
C GLN A 32 -9.61 -29.85 -10.20
N GLN A 33 -9.47 -30.25 -11.47
CA GLN A 33 -8.75 -31.46 -11.85
C GLN A 33 -7.26 -31.36 -11.48
N LEU A 34 -6.63 -30.22 -11.72
CA LEU A 34 -5.25 -29.96 -11.31
C LEU A 34 -5.08 -29.99 -9.78
N LEU A 35 -6.03 -29.44 -9.03
CA LEU A 35 -6.01 -29.50 -7.56
C LEU A 35 -6.07 -30.94 -7.03
N ASP A 36 -6.90 -31.80 -7.64
CA ASP A 36 -7.00 -33.22 -7.24
C ASP A 36 -5.71 -33.97 -7.61
N GLU A 37 -5.09 -33.67 -8.78
CA GLU A 37 -3.77 -34.22 -9.13
C GLU A 37 -2.69 -33.75 -8.15
N LEU A 38 -2.62 -32.44 -7.83
CA LEU A 38 -1.65 -31.88 -6.89
C LEU A 38 -1.76 -32.51 -5.49
N THR A 39 -2.97 -32.76 -5.04
CA THR A 39 -3.20 -33.43 -3.75
C THR A 39 -2.60 -34.85 -3.72
N SER A 40 -2.53 -35.53 -4.86
CA SER A 40 -1.94 -36.89 -4.97
C SER A 40 -0.44 -36.96 -4.76
N PHE A 41 0.26 -35.80 -4.80
CA PHE A 41 1.70 -35.71 -4.51
C PHE A 41 2.03 -35.67 -3.02
N LYS A 42 1.04 -35.54 -2.12
CA LYS A 42 1.27 -35.48 -0.69
C LYS A 42 2.11 -36.69 -0.20
N GLY A 43 3.22 -36.40 0.48
CA GLY A 43 4.18 -37.36 0.98
C GLY A 43 5.13 -37.94 -0.09
N LYS A 44 5.08 -37.42 -1.33
CA LYS A 44 5.92 -37.86 -2.47
C LYS A 44 6.57 -36.71 -3.22
N MET A 45 6.18 -35.46 -2.92
CA MET A 45 6.58 -34.30 -3.71
C MET A 45 8.10 -34.14 -3.79
N THR A 46 8.83 -34.53 -2.74
CA THR A 46 10.27 -34.39 -2.61
C THR A 46 11.07 -35.69 -2.90
N GLU A 47 10.43 -36.77 -3.41
CA GLU A 47 11.11 -38.05 -3.71
C GLU A 47 12.18 -37.90 -4.80
N SER A 48 11.98 -37.01 -5.77
CA SER A 48 12.97 -36.68 -6.79
C SER A 48 12.80 -35.26 -7.31
N VAL A 49 13.85 -34.71 -7.94
CA VAL A 49 13.78 -33.38 -8.58
C VAL A 49 12.73 -33.34 -9.70
N ASP A 50 12.52 -34.45 -10.42
CA ASP A 50 11.54 -34.54 -11.50
C ASP A 50 10.11 -34.48 -10.95
N ILE A 51 9.83 -35.13 -9.82
CA ILE A 51 8.53 -35.08 -9.16
C ILE A 51 8.27 -33.68 -8.61
N LEU A 52 9.26 -33.09 -7.94
CA LEU A 52 9.15 -31.71 -7.44
C LEU A 52 8.88 -30.72 -8.57
N LEU A 53 9.62 -30.79 -9.66
CA LEU A 53 9.44 -29.91 -10.81
C LEU A 53 8.06 -30.08 -11.44
N ARG A 54 7.58 -31.33 -11.59
CA ARG A 54 6.23 -31.60 -12.09
C ARG A 54 5.14 -31.02 -11.18
N PHE A 55 5.29 -31.17 -9.87
CA PHE A 55 4.38 -30.57 -8.89
C PHE A 55 4.34 -29.05 -9.03
N LEU A 56 5.50 -28.38 -9.01
CA LEU A 56 5.61 -26.92 -9.08
C LEU A 56 5.01 -26.39 -10.39
N SER A 57 5.31 -27.02 -11.51
CA SER A 57 4.76 -26.61 -12.81
C SER A 57 3.23 -26.74 -12.88
N LYS A 58 2.65 -27.83 -12.33
CA LYS A 58 1.19 -28.00 -12.27
C LYS A 58 0.52 -27.04 -11.29
N ARG A 59 1.18 -26.74 -10.18
CA ARG A 59 0.71 -25.72 -9.24
C ARG A 59 0.65 -24.35 -9.90
N ASP A 60 1.67 -23.99 -10.66
CA ASP A 60 1.70 -22.73 -11.42
C ASP A 60 0.60 -22.67 -12.47
N GLU A 61 0.38 -23.76 -13.22
CA GLU A 61 -0.71 -23.87 -14.21
C GLU A 61 -2.09 -23.64 -13.56
N MET A 62 -2.37 -24.35 -12.46
CA MET A 62 -3.61 -24.15 -11.69
C MET A 62 -3.74 -22.71 -11.20
N SER A 63 -2.69 -22.16 -10.62
CA SER A 63 -2.71 -20.82 -10.03
C SER A 63 -2.90 -19.72 -11.08
N MET A 64 -2.35 -19.89 -12.28
CA MET A 64 -2.57 -18.99 -13.42
C MET A 64 -4.05 -18.98 -13.84
N LEU A 65 -4.69 -20.14 -13.96
CA LEU A 65 -6.11 -20.24 -14.33
C LEU A 65 -7.02 -19.66 -13.23
N VAL A 66 -6.75 -20.00 -11.97
CA VAL A 66 -7.51 -19.49 -10.82
C VAL A 66 -7.40 -17.98 -10.71
N SER A 67 -6.20 -17.41 -10.86
CA SER A 67 -6.00 -15.95 -10.79
C SER A 67 -6.65 -15.21 -11.96
N LYS A 68 -6.64 -15.79 -13.17
CA LYS A 68 -7.37 -15.27 -14.34
C LYS A 68 -8.88 -15.25 -14.09
N ALA A 69 -9.43 -16.34 -13.58
CA ALA A 69 -10.86 -16.46 -13.25
C ALA A 69 -11.27 -15.48 -12.14
N TYR A 70 -10.45 -15.37 -11.09
CA TYR A 70 -10.68 -14.41 -10.02
C TYR A 70 -10.66 -12.96 -10.52
N CYS A 71 -9.66 -12.60 -11.33
CA CYS A 71 -9.56 -11.28 -11.94
C CYS A 71 -10.83 -10.92 -12.72
N PHE A 72 -11.29 -11.79 -13.62
CA PHE A 72 -12.51 -11.56 -14.39
C PHE A 72 -13.76 -11.39 -13.53
N ALA A 73 -13.99 -12.32 -12.59
CA ALA A 73 -15.17 -12.27 -11.73
C ALA A 73 -15.18 -11.02 -10.84
N ARG A 74 -14.02 -10.66 -10.28
CA ARG A 74 -13.86 -9.49 -9.41
C ARG A 74 -14.09 -8.19 -10.14
N LEU A 75 -13.45 -8.00 -11.32
CA LEU A 75 -13.61 -6.79 -12.11
C LEU A 75 -15.07 -6.55 -12.52
N ASN A 76 -15.79 -7.60 -12.92
CA ASN A 76 -17.23 -7.48 -13.22
C ASN A 76 -18.06 -7.13 -11.98
N CYS A 77 -17.83 -7.77 -10.84
CA CYS A 77 -18.54 -7.46 -9.59
C CYS A 77 -18.28 -6.02 -9.12
N ASP A 78 -17.08 -5.47 -9.31
CA ASP A 78 -16.74 -4.12 -8.85
C ASP A 78 -17.42 -3.01 -9.65
N VAL A 79 -17.86 -3.27 -10.88
CA VAL A 79 -18.61 -2.32 -11.71
C VAL A 79 -20.11 -2.59 -11.74
N GLU A 80 -20.52 -3.84 -11.60
CA GLU A 80 -21.94 -4.29 -11.64
C GLU A 80 -22.26 -5.25 -10.48
N PRO A 81 -22.20 -4.79 -9.22
CA PRO A 81 -22.30 -5.65 -8.04
C PRO A 81 -23.67 -6.31 -7.84
N LYS A 82 -24.69 -5.90 -8.57
CA LYS A 82 -26.04 -6.48 -8.51
C LYS A 82 -26.26 -7.61 -9.50
N GLU A 83 -25.33 -7.80 -10.44
CA GLU A 83 -25.44 -8.86 -11.46
C GLU A 83 -25.17 -10.22 -10.81
N GLN A 84 -26.20 -11.07 -10.78
CA GLN A 84 -26.15 -12.34 -10.05
C GLN A 84 -25.13 -13.34 -10.63
N GLU A 85 -24.93 -13.30 -11.95
CA GLU A 85 -23.96 -14.19 -12.61
C GLU A 85 -22.54 -13.87 -12.17
N TYR A 86 -22.17 -12.59 -12.08
CA TYR A 86 -20.83 -12.19 -11.61
C TYR A 86 -20.60 -12.52 -10.15
N GLN A 87 -21.61 -12.37 -9.29
CA GLN A 87 -21.54 -12.78 -7.89
C GLN A 87 -21.35 -14.31 -7.76
N LYS A 88 -22.07 -15.09 -8.60
CA LYS A 88 -21.92 -16.55 -8.63
C LYS A 88 -20.53 -16.96 -9.09
N MET A 89 -19.98 -16.33 -10.15
CA MET A 89 -18.63 -16.56 -10.63
C MET A 89 -17.60 -16.27 -9.52
N LEU A 90 -17.72 -15.13 -8.86
CA LEU A 90 -16.82 -14.76 -7.76
C LEU A 90 -16.89 -15.76 -6.60
N ALA A 91 -18.09 -16.14 -6.17
CA ALA A 91 -18.27 -17.15 -5.12
C ALA A 91 -17.67 -18.51 -5.51
N THR A 92 -17.80 -18.91 -6.79
CA THR A 92 -17.25 -20.17 -7.31
C THR A 92 -15.73 -20.18 -7.23
N VAL A 93 -15.05 -19.15 -7.74
CA VAL A 93 -13.59 -19.09 -7.70
C VAL A 93 -13.05 -18.94 -6.30
N MET A 94 -13.71 -18.16 -5.43
CA MET A 94 -13.32 -18.03 -4.01
C MET A 94 -13.42 -19.36 -3.27
N SER A 95 -14.46 -20.17 -3.53
CA SER A 95 -14.58 -21.53 -2.99
C SER A 95 -13.42 -22.41 -3.44
N LEU A 96 -13.00 -22.33 -4.70
CA LEU A 96 -11.85 -23.09 -5.22
C LEU A 96 -10.53 -22.64 -4.57
N ILE A 97 -10.33 -21.34 -4.38
CA ILE A 97 -9.16 -20.79 -3.68
C ILE A 97 -9.10 -21.35 -2.24
N GLN A 98 -10.21 -21.31 -1.51
CA GLN A 98 -10.30 -21.86 -0.16
C GLN A 98 -9.99 -23.37 -0.13
N GLN A 99 -10.57 -24.14 -1.05
CA GLN A 99 -10.30 -25.58 -1.16
C GLN A 99 -8.81 -25.84 -1.45
N SER A 100 -8.19 -25.03 -2.32
CA SER A 100 -6.78 -25.14 -2.66
C SER A 100 -5.89 -24.90 -1.44
N SER A 101 -6.17 -23.86 -0.66
CA SER A 101 -5.42 -23.55 0.56
C SER A 101 -5.46 -24.69 1.57
N VAL A 102 -6.64 -25.28 1.77
CA VAL A 102 -6.78 -26.43 2.71
C VAL A 102 -6.09 -27.70 2.19
N LYS A 103 -6.29 -28.04 0.90
CA LYS A 103 -5.75 -29.28 0.33
C LYS A 103 -4.22 -29.24 0.16
N LEU A 104 -3.64 -28.07 -0.08
CA LEU A 104 -2.19 -27.90 -0.35
C LEU A 104 -1.39 -27.42 0.87
N VAL A 105 -1.98 -27.38 2.07
CA VAL A 105 -1.31 -26.99 3.32
C VAL A 105 -0.04 -27.82 3.62
N PHE A 106 0.04 -29.05 3.09
CA PHE A 106 1.20 -29.95 3.27
C PHE A 106 2.46 -29.48 2.54
N VAL A 107 2.37 -28.58 1.56
CA VAL A 107 3.46 -28.25 0.62
C VAL A 107 4.66 -27.68 1.35
N ASP A 108 4.47 -26.64 2.13
CA ASP A 108 5.58 -25.99 2.84
C ASP A 108 6.16 -26.91 3.91
N ASN A 109 5.32 -27.64 4.62
CA ASN A 109 5.75 -28.63 5.60
C ASN A 109 6.63 -29.71 4.97
N GLU A 110 6.21 -30.31 3.85
CA GLU A 110 6.97 -31.37 3.15
C GLU A 110 8.31 -30.82 2.60
N ILE A 111 8.35 -29.57 2.11
CA ILE A 111 9.59 -28.90 1.70
C ILE A 111 10.57 -28.80 2.89
N VAL A 112 10.09 -28.33 4.03
CA VAL A 112 10.91 -28.09 5.22
C VAL A 112 11.33 -29.40 5.90
N GLU A 113 10.45 -30.40 5.99
CA GLU A 113 10.77 -31.73 6.51
C GLU A 113 11.89 -32.39 5.70
N ASN A 114 11.96 -32.13 4.40
CA ASN A 114 12.97 -32.65 3.48
C ASN A 114 14.07 -31.64 3.11
N ASP A 115 14.38 -30.69 4.01
CA ASP A 115 15.32 -29.58 3.83
C ASP A 115 16.63 -29.97 3.12
N GLU A 116 17.35 -30.99 3.63
CA GLU A 116 18.64 -31.42 3.03
C GLU A 116 18.49 -31.89 1.57
N THR A 117 17.38 -32.56 1.27
CA THR A 117 17.07 -33.05 -0.08
C THR A 117 16.73 -31.92 -1.01
N VAL A 118 15.84 -31.01 -0.58
CA VAL A 118 15.44 -29.83 -1.37
C VAL A 118 16.63 -28.92 -1.63
N ARG A 119 17.53 -28.69 -0.63
CA ARG A 119 18.77 -27.91 -0.84
C ARG A 119 19.70 -28.53 -1.88
N LYS A 120 19.74 -29.87 -2.01
CA LYS A 120 20.48 -30.53 -3.08
C LYS A 120 19.81 -30.27 -4.44
N TYR A 121 18.46 -30.30 -4.51
CA TYR A 121 17.71 -30.04 -5.71
C TYR A 121 17.84 -28.59 -6.21
N LEU A 122 18.03 -27.60 -5.32
CA LEU A 122 18.27 -26.20 -5.70
C LEU A 122 19.50 -26.00 -6.61
N LYS A 123 20.40 -26.98 -6.71
CA LYS A 123 21.55 -26.95 -7.63
C LYS A 123 21.16 -27.33 -9.06
N ASP A 124 20.00 -27.94 -9.27
CA ASP A 124 19.52 -28.30 -10.62
C ASP A 124 19.06 -27.03 -11.34
N GLU A 125 19.56 -26.82 -12.57
CA GLU A 125 19.24 -25.63 -13.37
C GLU A 125 17.76 -25.55 -13.78
N ARG A 126 17.07 -26.69 -13.85
CA ARG A 126 15.62 -26.73 -14.16
C ARG A 126 14.76 -26.10 -13.07
N LEU A 127 15.27 -26.00 -11.85
CA LEU A 127 14.62 -25.32 -10.71
C LEU A 127 15.02 -23.85 -10.59
N LYS A 128 15.75 -23.28 -11.55
CA LYS A 128 16.27 -21.90 -11.48
C LYS A 128 15.19 -20.89 -11.08
N SER A 129 14.03 -20.93 -11.72
CA SER A 129 12.91 -20.02 -11.47
C SER A 129 12.29 -20.21 -10.08
N TYR A 130 12.38 -21.40 -9.51
CA TYR A 130 11.81 -21.72 -8.19
C TYR A 130 12.79 -21.55 -7.03
N ARG A 131 14.07 -21.26 -7.32
CA ARG A 131 15.12 -21.18 -6.28
C ARG A 131 14.80 -20.21 -5.17
N TYR A 132 14.28 -19.02 -5.52
CA TYR A 132 13.95 -18.01 -4.51
C TYR A 132 12.77 -18.45 -3.65
N SER A 133 11.68 -18.88 -4.24
CA SER A 133 10.50 -19.33 -3.48
C SER A 133 10.78 -20.55 -2.60
N LEU A 134 11.56 -21.52 -3.09
CA LEU A 134 11.97 -22.69 -2.29
C LEU A 134 12.95 -22.32 -1.14
N LYS A 135 13.85 -21.35 -1.36
CA LYS A 135 14.71 -20.83 -0.28
C LYS A 135 13.90 -20.15 0.81
N ASN A 136 12.88 -19.35 0.44
CA ASN A 136 12.00 -18.70 1.39
C ASN A 136 11.19 -19.71 2.20
N ALA A 137 10.65 -20.76 1.56
CA ALA A 137 9.97 -21.85 2.28
C ALA A 137 10.93 -22.52 3.28
N LEU A 138 12.19 -22.82 2.86
CA LEU A 138 13.20 -23.41 3.75
C LEU A 138 13.66 -22.47 4.87
N ALA A 139 13.63 -21.15 4.66
CA ALA A 139 13.98 -20.17 5.68
C ALA A 139 12.99 -20.18 6.87
N PHE A 140 11.75 -20.60 6.64
CA PHE A 140 10.73 -20.71 7.70
C PHE A 140 10.98 -21.88 8.67
N LYS A 141 11.91 -22.81 8.37
CA LYS A 141 12.20 -23.99 9.18
C LYS A 141 12.39 -23.74 10.69
N PRO A 142 13.14 -22.72 11.15
CA PRO A 142 13.31 -22.42 12.58
C PRO A 142 12.00 -22.00 13.28
N HIS A 143 10.99 -21.58 12.51
CA HIS A 143 9.74 -21.00 12.96
C HIS A 143 8.56 -21.97 12.83
N LEU A 144 8.80 -23.19 12.36
CA LEU A 144 7.79 -24.25 12.32
C LEU A 144 7.57 -24.82 13.72
N LEU A 145 6.32 -25.00 14.04
CA LEU A 145 5.87 -25.71 15.23
C LEU A 145 5.70 -27.21 14.92
N ASP A 146 5.65 -28.03 15.95
CA ASP A 146 5.25 -29.41 15.75
C ASP A 146 3.76 -29.52 15.37
N LYS A 147 3.33 -30.68 14.89
CA LYS A 147 1.99 -30.86 14.37
C LYS A 147 0.89 -30.56 15.41
N GLU A 148 1.10 -30.93 16.67
CA GLU A 148 0.10 -30.71 17.73
C GLU A 148 0.01 -29.23 18.08
N GLN A 149 1.13 -28.53 18.07
CA GLN A 149 1.20 -27.08 18.27
C GLN A 149 0.57 -26.32 17.10
N GLU A 150 0.84 -26.69 15.84
CA GLU A 150 0.20 -26.07 14.66
C GLU A 150 -1.34 -26.26 14.69
N GLU A 151 -1.83 -27.45 15.05
CA GLU A 151 -3.26 -27.71 15.20
C GLU A 151 -3.88 -26.86 16.33
N LEU A 152 -3.14 -26.61 17.41
CA LEU A 152 -3.59 -25.73 18.50
C LEU A 152 -3.64 -24.27 18.04
N VAL A 153 -2.59 -23.77 17.41
CA VAL A 153 -2.48 -22.41 16.87
C VAL A 153 -3.61 -22.12 15.90
N ALA A 154 -3.87 -23.02 14.94
CA ALA A 154 -4.96 -22.88 13.98
C ALA A 154 -6.37 -22.79 14.65
N LYS A 155 -6.55 -23.36 15.85
CA LYS A 155 -7.79 -23.19 16.61
C LYS A 155 -7.87 -21.85 17.32
N VAL A 156 -6.71 -21.27 17.69
CA VAL A 156 -6.63 -19.97 18.38
C VAL A 156 -6.80 -18.82 17.38
N ASP A 157 -6.47 -19.01 16.10
CA ASP A 157 -6.57 -17.97 15.06
C ASP A 157 -7.94 -17.31 14.99
N ASN A 158 -9.02 -18.09 15.09
CA ASN A 158 -10.39 -17.54 15.11
C ASN A 158 -10.68 -16.62 16.30
N ILE A 159 -9.94 -16.76 17.41
CA ILE A 159 -10.10 -15.95 18.62
C ILE A 159 -9.17 -14.73 18.52
N SER A 160 -8.03 -14.87 17.89
CA SER A 160 -7.01 -13.83 17.79
C SER A 160 -7.46 -12.62 16.96
N GLU A 161 -8.41 -12.80 16.04
CA GLU A 161 -8.96 -11.71 15.20
C GLU A 161 -10.07 -10.89 15.90
N LEU A 162 -10.56 -11.30 17.07
CA LEU A 162 -11.68 -10.63 17.74
C LEU A 162 -11.42 -9.16 18.05
N ALA A 163 -10.18 -8.81 18.36
CA ALA A 163 -9.82 -7.41 18.68
C ALA A 163 -10.00 -6.49 17.45
N GLU A 164 -9.56 -6.92 16.29
CA GLU A 164 -9.73 -6.21 15.02
C GLU A 164 -11.22 -6.18 14.60
N GLN A 165 -11.93 -7.30 14.70
CA GLN A 165 -13.36 -7.37 14.40
C GLN A 165 -14.19 -6.42 15.27
N VAL A 166 -13.86 -6.28 16.57
CA VAL A 166 -14.52 -5.30 17.46
C VAL A 166 -14.23 -3.88 17.01
N PHE A 167 -12.98 -3.58 16.67
CA PHE A 167 -12.59 -2.26 16.15
C PHE A 167 -13.38 -1.92 14.87
N ASP A 168 -13.43 -2.80 13.90
CA ASP A 168 -14.12 -2.59 12.61
C ASP A 168 -15.64 -2.50 12.75
N SER A 169 -16.22 -3.20 13.71
CA SER A 169 -17.66 -3.22 13.94
C SER A 169 -18.17 -2.04 14.76
N LEU A 170 -17.28 -1.35 15.49
CA LEU A 170 -17.67 -0.25 16.36
C LEU A 170 -18.22 0.92 15.53
N ARG A 171 -19.41 1.39 15.88
CA ARG A 171 -20.06 2.54 15.25
C ARG A 171 -20.04 3.71 16.21
N LEU A 172 -19.36 4.78 15.80
CA LEU A 172 -19.26 6.02 16.55
C LEU A 172 -20.29 7.02 16.04
N GLU A 173 -20.91 7.75 16.96
CA GLU A 173 -21.86 8.81 16.67
C GLU A 173 -21.27 10.15 17.14
N PHE A 174 -21.11 11.07 16.20
CA PHE A 174 -20.48 12.36 16.45
C PHE A 174 -21.52 13.47 16.54
N GLU A 175 -21.28 14.43 17.41
CA GLU A 175 -22.09 15.66 17.43
C GLU A 175 -21.87 16.48 16.17
N ASP A 176 -22.97 17.03 15.61
CA ASP A 176 -22.91 17.90 14.44
C ASP A 176 -22.04 19.14 14.68
N VAL A 177 -21.45 19.66 13.60
CA VAL A 177 -20.67 20.90 13.61
C VAL A 177 -21.52 22.05 13.12
N GLU A 178 -21.47 23.18 13.84
CA GLU A 178 -22.16 24.40 13.43
C GLU A 178 -21.30 25.21 12.45
N VAL A 179 -21.82 25.43 11.24
CA VAL A 179 -21.17 26.24 10.20
C VAL A 179 -22.15 27.31 9.72
N ASN A 180 -21.84 28.58 9.98
CA ASN A 180 -22.70 29.73 9.61
C ASN A 180 -24.16 29.62 10.13
N GLY A 181 -24.32 29.13 11.36
CA GLY A 181 -25.64 28.96 11.99
C GLY A 181 -26.41 27.71 11.54
N GLN A 182 -25.81 26.83 10.76
CA GLN A 182 -26.39 25.56 10.32
C GLN A 182 -25.60 24.37 10.86
N LYS A 183 -26.32 23.37 11.37
CA LYS A 183 -25.72 22.11 11.77
C LYS A 183 -25.38 21.26 10.55
N LYS A 184 -24.17 20.75 10.50
CA LYS A 184 -23.67 19.85 9.46
C LYS A 184 -23.18 18.54 10.09
N ILE A 185 -23.48 17.44 9.43
CA ILE A 185 -23.14 16.09 9.90
C ILE A 185 -21.62 15.91 9.93
N LEU A 186 -21.11 15.53 11.10
CA LEU A 186 -19.73 15.10 11.32
C LEU A 186 -19.65 13.58 11.30
N ASN A 187 -18.70 13.06 10.54
CA ASN A 187 -18.32 11.65 10.52
C ASN A 187 -16.87 11.51 10.02
N GLN A 188 -16.35 10.29 9.92
CA GLN A 188 -14.98 10.05 9.47
C GLN A 188 -14.70 10.60 8.06
N ALA A 189 -15.67 10.56 7.15
CA ALA A 189 -15.52 11.06 5.78
C ALA A 189 -15.54 12.60 5.70
N THR A 190 -16.31 13.26 6.58
CA THR A 190 -16.47 14.72 6.56
C THR A 190 -15.49 15.47 7.47
N LEU A 191 -14.79 14.80 8.39
CA LEU A 191 -13.86 15.45 9.33
C LEU A 191 -12.84 16.33 8.61
N ASN A 192 -12.19 15.82 7.57
CA ASN A 192 -11.14 16.54 6.86
C ASN A 192 -11.67 17.80 6.15
N GLU A 193 -12.94 17.80 5.69
CA GLU A 193 -13.59 18.98 5.14
C GLU A 193 -13.73 20.09 6.19
N PHE A 194 -14.13 19.74 7.43
CA PHE A 194 -14.20 20.70 8.53
C PHE A 194 -12.83 21.20 8.96
N LEU A 195 -11.82 20.34 9.01
CA LEU A 195 -10.45 20.74 9.38
C LEU A 195 -9.78 21.65 8.33
N LYS A 196 -10.26 21.63 7.09
CA LYS A 196 -9.86 22.58 6.03
C LYS A 196 -10.61 23.91 6.09
N ASN A 197 -11.60 24.07 6.97
CA ASN A 197 -12.39 25.28 7.05
C ASN A 197 -11.56 26.49 7.48
N LYS A 198 -11.77 27.66 6.84
CA LYS A 198 -11.06 28.90 7.18
C LYS A 198 -11.39 29.40 8.59
N ASN A 199 -12.61 29.17 9.10
CA ASN A 199 -13.00 29.53 10.45
C ASN A 199 -12.41 28.54 11.46
N ARG A 200 -11.55 29.04 12.35
CA ARG A 200 -10.86 28.25 13.37
C ARG A 200 -11.82 27.61 14.37
N ASP A 201 -12.90 28.28 14.74
CA ASP A 201 -13.89 27.75 15.68
C ASP A 201 -14.55 26.49 15.11
N VAL A 202 -14.83 26.48 13.80
CA VAL A 202 -15.37 25.30 13.10
C VAL A 202 -14.38 24.13 13.16
N ARG A 203 -13.09 24.38 12.90
CA ARG A 203 -12.04 23.33 12.98
C ARG A 203 -11.93 22.76 14.39
N LYS A 204 -11.85 23.65 15.39
CA LYS A 204 -11.75 23.26 16.80
C LYS A 204 -13.00 22.49 17.24
N GLN A 205 -14.19 22.95 16.89
CA GLN A 205 -15.43 22.26 17.21
C GLN A 205 -15.48 20.87 16.58
N ALA A 206 -15.16 20.75 15.28
CA ALA A 206 -15.13 19.45 14.59
C ALA A 206 -14.12 18.50 15.24
N TYR A 207 -12.92 18.97 15.53
CA TYR A 207 -11.88 18.19 16.19
C TYR A 207 -12.33 17.68 17.55
N HIS A 208 -12.89 18.57 18.37
CA HIS A 208 -13.37 18.21 19.71
C HIS A 208 -14.56 17.25 19.68
N HIS A 209 -15.58 17.50 18.84
CA HIS A 209 -16.72 16.59 18.70
C HIS A 209 -16.28 15.20 18.24
N PHE A 210 -15.29 15.15 17.34
CA PHE A 210 -14.78 13.90 16.81
C PHE A 210 -13.98 13.10 17.86
N PHE A 211 -12.95 13.69 18.46
CA PHE A 211 -12.07 12.96 19.37
C PHE A 211 -12.63 12.75 20.77
N LYS A 212 -13.61 13.54 21.22
CA LYS A 212 -14.37 13.22 22.43
C LYS A 212 -15.12 11.89 22.34
N GLU A 213 -15.60 11.53 21.15
CA GLU A 213 -16.25 10.23 20.96
C GLU A 213 -15.23 9.08 21.08
N TYR A 214 -14.02 9.24 20.54
CA TYR A 214 -12.93 8.29 20.79
C TYR A 214 -12.53 8.22 22.27
N GLN A 215 -12.48 9.34 22.97
CA GLN A 215 -12.27 9.40 24.41
C GLN A 215 -13.37 8.65 25.18
N ARG A 216 -14.63 8.77 24.79
CA ARG A 216 -15.76 8.07 25.41
C ARG A 216 -15.60 6.55 25.37
N PHE A 217 -15.02 6.02 24.30
CA PHE A 217 -14.74 4.59 24.11
C PHE A 217 -13.29 4.18 24.39
N GLU A 218 -12.51 5.02 25.08
CA GLU A 218 -11.06 4.85 25.25
C GLU A 218 -10.66 3.47 25.80
N ASN A 219 -11.43 2.93 26.75
CA ASN A 219 -11.14 1.61 27.32
C ASN A 219 -11.39 0.47 26.31
N THR A 220 -12.38 0.62 25.43
CA THR A 220 -12.64 -0.35 24.35
C THR A 220 -11.49 -0.32 23.35
N PHE A 221 -11.12 0.86 22.87
CA PHE A 221 -10.00 1.02 21.94
C PHE A 221 -8.66 0.56 22.52
N ALA A 222 -8.37 0.92 23.79
CA ALA A 222 -7.16 0.45 24.45
C ALA A 222 -7.15 -1.09 24.57
N SER A 223 -8.29 -1.70 24.85
CA SER A 223 -8.40 -3.16 24.95
C SER A 223 -8.20 -3.84 23.60
N THR A 224 -8.81 -3.32 22.52
CA THR A 224 -8.65 -3.89 21.17
C THR A 224 -7.23 -3.71 20.66
N LEU A 225 -6.66 -2.52 20.77
CA LEU A 225 -5.28 -2.26 20.32
C LEU A 225 -4.26 -3.08 21.14
N SER A 226 -4.40 -3.13 22.47
CA SER A 226 -3.58 -4.01 23.32
C SER A 226 -3.77 -5.49 22.98
N GLY A 227 -4.97 -5.89 22.55
CA GLY A 227 -5.28 -7.26 22.10
C GLY A 227 -4.46 -7.64 20.87
N VAL A 228 -4.38 -6.76 19.86
CA VAL A 228 -3.58 -6.98 18.65
C VAL A 228 -2.10 -7.04 18.98
N MET A 229 -1.56 -6.07 19.74
CA MET A 229 -0.14 -6.08 20.13
C MET A 229 0.26 -7.38 20.87
N LYS A 230 -0.62 -7.87 21.75
CA LYS A 230 -0.39 -9.14 22.48
C LYS A 230 -0.52 -10.35 21.57
N LYS A 231 -1.43 -10.33 20.59
CA LYS A 231 -1.54 -11.36 19.57
C LYS A 231 -0.23 -11.51 18.81
N ASP A 232 0.32 -10.39 18.31
CA ASP A 232 1.54 -10.39 17.52
C ASP A 232 2.76 -10.80 18.37
N ALA A 233 2.82 -10.35 19.64
CA ALA A 233 3.84 -10.81 20.58
C ALA A 233 3.73 -12.32 20.87
N PHE A 234 2.53 -12.85 21.03
CA PHE A 234 2.29 -14.29 21.23
C PHE A 234 2.76 -15.10 20.02
N TYR A 235 2.36 -14.72 18.79
CA TYR A 235 2.75 -15.47 17.59
C TYR A 235 4.24 -15.39 17.31
N SER A 236 4.89 -14.25 17.57
CA SER A 236 6.33 -14.13 17.44
C SER A 236 7.09 -15.02 18.43
N ASP A 237 6.64 -15.08 19.68
CA ASP A 237 7.26 -15.88 20.74
C ASP A 237 7.14 -17.39 20.44
N ILE A 238 5.93 -17.89 20.21
CA ILE A 238 5.70 -19.32 19.96
C ILE A 238 6.40 -19.83 18.70
N ARG A 239 6.59 -18.97 17.69
CA ARG A 239 7.31 -19.27 16.44
C ARG A 239 8.79 -18.96 16.52
N HIS A 240 9.31 -18.66 17.71
CA HIS A 240 10.74 -18.42 17.96
C HIS A 240 11.35 -17.27 17.15
N PHE A 241 10.60 -16.20 16.93
CA PHE A 241 11.16 -14.95 16.45
C PHE A 241 11.69 -14.11 17.61
N ASP A 242 12.73 -13.32 17.36
CA ASP A 242 13.34 -12.46 18.38
C ASP A 242 12.39 -11.35 18.88
N SER A 243 11.44 -10.93 18.04
CA SER A 243 10.45 -9.88 18.33
C SER A 243 9.27 -9.91 17.36
N PRO A 244 8.14 -9.24 17.68
CA PRO A 244 7.05 -9.02 16.71
C PRO A 244 7.54 -8.35 15.42
N LEU A 245 8.43 -7.35 15.51
CA LEU A 245 9.05 -6.74 14.34
C LEU A 245 9.80 -7.77 13.48
N ALA A 246 10.61 -8.63 14.10
CA ALA A 246 11.35 -9.66 13.37
C ALA A 246 10.41 -10.63 12.64
N ALA A 247 9.28 -11.00 13.26
CA ALA A 247 8.27 -11.85 12.64
C ALA A 247 7.60 -11.16 11.45
N SER A 248 7.23 -9.90 11.59
CA SER A 248 6.58 -9.12 10.54
C SER A 248 7.48 -8.92 9.32
N VAL A 249 8.71 -8.41 9.52
CA VAL A 249 9.65 -8.14 8.42
C VAL A 249 10.18 -9.41 7.76
N PHE A 250 10.19 -10.56 8.47
CA PHE A 250 10.52 -11.86 7.89
C PHE A 250 9.59 -12.21 6.73
N ASN A 251 8.30 -11.94 6.88
CA ASN A 251 7.31 -12.16 5.82
C ASN A 251 7.55 -11.27 4.58
N ASP A 252 8.13 -10.09 4.77
CA ASP A 252 8.53 -9.19 3.68
C ASP A 252 9.91 -9.53 3.11
N ASP A 253 10.68 -10.42 3.74
CA ASP A 253 12.07 -10.76 3.42
C ASP A 253 12.97 -9.52 3.46
N VAL A 254 12.86 -8.76 4.55
CA VAL A 254 13.67 -7.56 4.81
C VAL A 254 14.30 -7.62 6.21
N PRO A 255 15.48 -7.01 6.44
CA PRO A 255 16.10 -6.98 7.75
C PRO A 255 15.43 -5.95 8.68
N THR A 256 15.43 -6.22 9.99
CA THR A 256 14.93 -5.30 11.02
C THR A 256 15.64 -3.94 11.02
N ASP A 257 16.93 -3.91 10.65
CA ASP A 257 17.73 -2.67 10.59
C ASP A 257 17.12 -1.62 9.66
N LEU A 258 16.40 -2.05 8.62
CA LEU A 258 15.70 -1.15 7.71
C LEU A 258 14.63 -0.34 8.43
N PHE A 259 13.85 -0.97 9.30
CA PHE A 259 12.83 -0.29 10.10
C PHE A 259 13.44 0.80 10.98
N PHE A 260 14.50 0.47 11.72
CA PHE A 260 15.17 1.42 12.61
C PHE A 260 15.86 2.54 11.83
N LYS A 261 16.42 2.27 10.66
CA LYS A 261 17.01 3.29 9.78
C LYS A 261 15.96 4.33 9.36
N ILE A 262 14.77 3.90 8.97
CA ILE A 262 13.66 4.80 8.61
C ILE A 262 13.30 5.71 9.80
N LEU A 263 13.17 5.15 11.01
CA LEU A 263 12.86 5.93 12.19
C LEU A 263 13.97 6.93 12.53
N ASP A 264 15.23 6.50 12.45
CA ASP A 264 16.38 7.35 12.77
C ASP A 264 16.47 8.55 11.82
N LYS A 265 16.37 8.31 10.51
CA LYS A 265 16.40 9.35 9.49
C LYS A 265 15.25 10.36 9.68
N ALA A 266 14.02 9.89 9.83
CA ALA A 266 12.86 10.77 9.97
C ALA A 266 12.82 11.50 11.32
N ASN A 267 13.18 10.83 12.43
CA ASN A 267 13.01 11.37 13.78
C ASN A 267 14.26 12.10 14.32
N ASN A 268 15.46 11.61 14.03
CA ASN A 268 16.68 12.21 14.58
C ASN A 268 17.37 13.14 13.58
N GLU A 269 17.58 12.70 12.34
CA GLU A 269 18.41 13.43 11.40
C GLU A 269 17.65 14.57 10.70
N TYR A 270 16.46 14.29 10.14
CA TYR A 270 15.73 15.23 9.28
C TYR A 270 14.46 15.83 9.88
N ARG A 271 14.14 15.52 11.13
CA ARG A 271 12.95 16.05 11.84
C ARG A 271 12.86 17.59 11.79
N TYR A 272 14.00 18.27 11.80
CA TYR A 272 14.05 19.74 11.74
C TYR A 272 13.36 20.32 10.50
N LEU A 273 13.31 19.57 9.38
CA LEU A 273 12.60 19.98 8.17
C LEU A 273 11.09 20.01 8.39
N PHE A 274 10.57 19.05 9.13
CA PHE A 274 9.14 19.04 9.48
C PHE A 274 8.79 20.18 10.44
N HIS A 275 9.66 20.45 11.43
CA HIS A 275 9.48 21.61 12.31
C HIS A 275 9.50 22.92 11.52
N ARG A 276 10.43 23.08 10.58
CA ARG A 276 10.51 24.24 9.70
C ARG A 276 9.25 24.40 8.83
N TYR A 277 8.73 23.31 8.29
CA TYR A 277 7.47 23.32 7.53
C TYR A 277 6.28 23.78 8.39
N ASN A 278 6.16 23.29 9.63
CA ASN A 278 5.12 23.71 10.55
C ASN A 278 5.26 25.18 10.98
N HIS A 279 6.49 25.65 11.17
CA HIS A 279 6.78 27.08 11.39
C HIS A 279 6.28 27.94 10.21
N LEU A 280 6.60 27.55 8.99
CA LEU A 280 6.13 28.23 7.78
C LEU A 280 4.59 28.21 7.68
N LYS A 281 3.93 27.10 8.02
CA LYS A 281 2.45 27.04 8.10
C LYS A 281 1.90 28.10 9.05
N LYS A 282 2.46 28.19 10.24
CA LYS A 282 2.05 29.17 11.25
C LYS A 282 2.15 30.60 10.73
N GLU A 283 3.26 30.94 10.06
CA GLU A 283 3.48 32.27 9.47
C GLU A 283 2.47 32.58 8.36
N ILE A 284 2.30 31.67 7.39
CA ILE A 284 1.39 31.88 6.24
C ILE A 284 -0.07 32.01 6.70
N LEU A 285 -0.48 31.22 7.68
CA LEU A 285 -1.83 31.29 8.25
C LEU A 285 -2.04 32.51 9.17
N GLY A 286 -0.96 33.25 9.52
CA GLY A 286 -1.02 34.41 10.39
C GLY A 286 -1.53 34.10 11.79
N LEU A 287 -1.18 32.93 12.33
CA LEU A 287 -1.65 32.45 13.63
C LEU A 287 -0.60 32.73 14.72
N ASP A 288 -1.04 33.32 15.83
CA ASP A 288 -0.18 33.47 17.02
C ASP A 288 0.20 32.10 17.59
N GLU A 289 -0.74 31.15 17.55
CA GLU A 289 -0.58 29.76 18.00
C GLU A 289 -1.14 28.83 16.94
N LEU A 290 -0.34 27.87 16.47
CA LEU A 290 -0.75 26.82 15.54
C LEU A 290 -1.11 25.56 16.35
N TYR A 291 -2.37 25.12 16.30
CA TYR A 291 -2.77 23.86 16.92
C TYR A 291 -2.82 22.73 15.90
N ASN A 292 -2.76 21.49 16.38
CA ASN A 292 -2.84 20.30 15.53
C ASN A 292 -4.12 20.25 14.66
N TYR A 293 -5.24 20.81 15.10
CA TYR A 293 -6.47 20.95 14.29
C TYR A 293 -6.40 22.06 13.21
N ASP A 294 -5.33 22.88 13.21
CA ASP A 294 -5.09 23.89 12.17
C ASP A 294 -4.24 23.34 11.01
N LEU A 295 -3.59 22.19 11.17
CA LEU A 295 -2.60 21.66 10.24
C LEU A 295 -3.17 21.29 8.85
N SER A 296 -4.46 20.99 8.76
CA SER A 296 -5.14 20.66 7.51
C SER A 296 -5.59 21.87 6.70
N VAL A 297 -5.43 23.10 7.21
CA VAL A 297 -5.81 24.31 6.48
C VAL A 297 -4.93 24.49 5.26
N PRO A 298 -5.51 24.58 4.03
CA PRO A 298 -4.72 24.81 2.84
C PRO A 298 -3.96 26.14 2.89
N LEU A 299 -2.64 26.09 2.61
CA LEU A 299 -1.79 27.28 2.61
C LEU A 299 -1.97 28.12 1.34
N VAL A 300 -2.44 27.52 0.27
CA VAL A 300 -2.65 28.13 -1.05
C VAL A 300 -4.05 27.82 -1.54
N LYS A 301 -4.50 28.60 -2.52
CA LYS A 301 -5.80 28.35 -3.15
C LYS A 301 -5.71 27.11 -4.05
N SER A 302 -6.74 26.28 -3.99
CA SER A 302 -6.87 25.15 -4.90
C SER A 302 -7.02 25.63 -6.35
N VAL A 303 -6.45 24.87 -7.27
CA VAL A 303 -6.60 25.09 -8.71
C VAL A 303 -7.91 24.42 -9.16
N SER A 304 -8.77 25.20 -9.80
CA SER A 304 -10.07 24.71 -10.28
C SER A 304 -9.99 24.16 -11.72
N LYS A 305 -8.80 23.87 -12.23
CA LYS A 305 -8.61 23.33 -13.57
C LYS A 305 -9.25 21.96 -13.70
N LYS A 306 -9.95 21.75 -14.80
CA LYS A 306 -10.49 20.45 -15.19
C LYS A 306 -9.75 19.92 -16.39
N PHE A 307 -9.60 18.61 -16.43
CA PHE A 307 -8.90 17.88 -17.46
C PHE A 307 -9.83 16.85 -18.11
N THR A 308 -9.80 16.75 -19.42
CA THR A 308 -10.37 15.61 -20.16
C THR A 308 -9.44 14.40 -20.06
N ILE A 309 -9.95 13.23 -20.39
CA ILE A 309 -9.13 12.00 -20.42
C ILE A 309 -7.99 12.15 -21.44
N GLU A 310 -8.26 12.73 -22.60
CA GLU A 310 -7.28 13.01 -23.64
C GLU A 310 -6.15 13.90 -23.15
N GLU A 311 -6.48 15.04 -22.51
CA GLU A 311 -5.49 15.94 -21.91
C GLU A 311 -4.68 15.25 -20.82
N CYS A 312 -5.31 14.36 -20.01
CA CYS A 312 -4.57 13.56 -19.03
C CYS A 312 -3.50 12.70 -19.70
N PHE A 313 -3.83 11.97 -20.77
CA PHE A 313 -2.85 11.15 -21.50
C PHE A 313 -1.75 11.99 -22.15
N ASP A 314 -2.07 13.17 -22.68
CA ASP A 314 -1.06 14.07 -23.25
C ASP A 314 -0.07 14.56 -22.17
N ILE A 315 -0.56 14.92 -20.98
CA ILE A 315 0.26 15.31 -19.84
C ILE A 315 1.09 14.11 -19.34
N ILE A 316 0.48 12.94 -19.16
CA ILE A 316 1.15 11.73 -18.69
C ILE A 316 2.28 11.33 -19.64
N ASN A 317 2.04 11.34 -20.95
CA ASN A 317 3.08 11.02 -21.94
C ASN A 317 4.27 12.00 -21.87
N GLN A 318 4.02 13.28 -21.59
CA GLN A 318 5.08 14.28 -21.45
C GLN A 318 5.82 14.11 -20.11
N ALA A 319 5.12 13.91 -19.02
CA ALA A 319 5.70 13.72 -17.69
C ALA A 319 6.57 12.45 -17.62
N LEU A 320 6.16 11.37 -18.28
CA LEU A 320 6.87 10.09 -18.30
C LEU A 320 7.83 9.93 -19.50
N ALA A 321 8.05 11.00 -20.30
CA ALA A 321 8.97 10.97 -21.43
C ALA A 321 10.40 10.48 -21.09
N PRO A 322 10.95 10.71 -19.89
CA PRO A 322 12.27 10.18 -19.50
C PRO A 322 12.40 8.67 -19.61
N PHE A 323 11.31 7.90 -19.48
CA PHE A 323 11.31 6.43 -19.57
C PHE A 323 11.38 5.88 -20.99
N GLY A 324 11.23 6.74 -22.00
CA GLY A 324 11.37 6.38 -23.39
C GLY A 324 10.15 5.73 -24.02
N LYS A 325 10.28 5.41 -25.33
CA LYS A 325 9.16 5.02 -26.19
C LYS A 325 8.48 3.71 -25.78
N ASP A 326 9.24 2.73 -25.29
CA ASP A 326 8.69 1.42 -24.93
C ASP A 326 7.77 1.51 -23.71
N TYR A 327 8.16 2.30 -22.70
CA TYR A 327 7.32 2.58 -21.54
C TYR A 327 6.02 3.31 -21.93
N LEU A 328 6.16 4.38 -22.73
CA LEU A 328 5.02 5.17 -23.22
C LEU A 328 4.10 4.35 -24.12
N ALA A 329 4.62 3.38 -24.86
CA ALA A 329 3.80 2.47 -25.66
C ALA A 329 2.86 1.65 -24.76
N ILE A 330 3.32 1.18 -23.59
CA ILE A 330 2.47 0.46 -22.63
C ILE A 330 1.39 1.39 -22.06
N ILE A 331 1.76 2.63 -21.69
CA ILE A 331 0.80 3.65 -21.22
C ILE A 331 -0.32 3.88 -22.25
N ASN A 332 0.04 4.05 -23.54
CA ASN A 332 -0.93 4.30 -24.59
C ASN A 332 -1.78 3.06 -24.92
N ARG A 333 -1.22 1.85 -24.80
CA ARG A 333 -2.01 0.61 -24.90
C ARG A 333 -3.10 0.53 -23.85
N ALA A 334 -2.86 1.03 -22.61
CA ALA A 334 -3.90 1.04 -21.58
C ALA A 334 -5.14 1.83 -22.02
N LYS A 335 -4.96 2.92 -22.80
CA LYS A 335 -6.05 3.67 -23.42
C LYS A 335 -6.66 2.93 -24.62
N ASP A 336 -5.82 2.55 -25.58
CA ASP A 336 -6.26 2.05 -26.88
C ASP A 336 -6.91 0.66 -26.77
N GLU A 337 -6.44 -0.17 -25.85
CA GLU A 337 -6.95 -1.53 -25.59
C GLU A 337 -8.00 -1.56 -24.48
N ARG A 338 -8.45 -0.38 -24.00
CA ARG A 338 -9.51 -0.25 -23.00
C ARG A 338 -9.23 -1.01 -21.70
N TRP A 339 -8.07 -0.72 -21.08
CA TRP A 339 -7.74 -1.28 -19.77
C TRP A 339 -8.47 -0.57 -18.63
N ILE A 340 -9.00 0.65 -18.86
CA ILE A 340 -9.47 1.57 -17.80
C ILE A 340 -10.99 1.74 -17.86
N ASP A 341 -11.63 1.54 -16.70
CA ASP A 341 -13.02 1.92 -16.45
C ASP A 341 -13.05 3.26 -15.71
N TYR A 342 -13.34 4.36 -16.44
CA TYR A 342 -13.02 5.72 -15.99
C TYR A 342 -14.04 6.30 -15.00
N TYR A 343 -15.32 6.29 -15.32
CA TYR A 343 -16.29 7.14 -14.66
C TYR A 343 -17.00 6.50 -13.47
N PRO A 344 -17.41 7.29 -12.45
CA PRO A 344 -18.28 6.79 -11.38
C PRO A 344 -19.66 6.45 -11.92
N THR A 345 -20.17 5.28 -11.57
CA THR A 345 -21.51 4.80 -11.92
C THR A 345 -22.25 4.27 -10.69
N THR A 346 -23.58 4.17 -10.81
CA THR A 346 -24.44 3.66 -9.73
C THR A 346 -24.02 2.24 -9.33
N GLY A 347 -23.58 2.09 -8.10
CA GLY A 347 -23.17 0.78 -7.54
C GLY A 347 -21.72 0.38 -7.80
N LYS A 348 -20.98 1.07 -8.67
CA LYS A 348 -19.56 0.84 -8.90
C LYS A 348 -18.77 1.06 -7.61
N ARG A 349 -17.77 0.23 -7.38
CA ARG A 349 -16.85 0.35 -6.24
C ARG A 349 -16.17 1.72 -6.21
N GLY A 350 -16.10 2.33 -5.03
CA GLY A 350 -15.38 3.59 -4.81
C GLY A 350 -13.85 3.43 -4.82
N GLY A 351 -13.13 4.55 -4.90
CA GLY A 351 -11.68 4.58 -4.99
C GLY A 351 -11.16 4.29 -6.40
N ALA A 352 -9.90 3.87 -6.48
CA ALA A 352 -9.24 3.41 -7.70
C ALA A 352 -8.32 2.23 -7.37
N TYR A 353 -8.00 1.41 -8.36
CA TYR A 353 -6.98 0.37 -8.26
C TYR A 353 -6.55 -0.12 -9.65
N SER A 354 -5.34 -0.65 -9.74
CA SER A 354 -4.89 -1.49 -10.84
C SER A 354 -4.89 -2.96 -10.41
N SER A 355 -5.40 -3.85 -11.24
CA SER A 355 -5.45 -5.29 -11.01
C SER A 355 -5.25 -6.06 -12.30
N GLY A 356 -4.71 -7.27 -12.21
CA GLY A 356 -4.48 -8.14 -13.33
C GLY A 356 -4.02 -9.53 -12.88
N SER A 357 -3.77 -10.40 -13.82
CA SER A 357 -3.14 -11.69 -13.59
C SER A 357 -2.06 -11.95 -14.65
N TYR A 358 -1.28 -13.00 -14.46
CA TYR A 358 -0.23 -13.38 -15.42
C TYR A 358 -0.76 -13.62 -16.85
N LEU A 359 -1.99 -14.12 -16.96
CA LEU A 359 -2.64 -14.43 -18.24
C LEU A 359 -3.52 -13.30 -18.76
N THR A 360 -3.56 -12.15 -18.10
CA THR A 360 -4.37 -10.99 -18.52
C THR A 360 -3.49 -9.76 -18.68
N GLN A 361 -3.99 -8.77 -19.40
CA GLN A 361 -3.47 -7.42 -19.28
C GLN A 361 -3.89 -6.83 -17.92
N PRO A 362 -3.22 -5.78 -17.43
CA PRO A 362 -3.68 -5.02 -16.28
C PRO A 362 -5.00 -4.29 -16.58
N TYR A 363 -5.86 -4.14 -15.56
CA TYR A 363 -7.09 -3.37 -15.66
C TYR A 363 -7.16 -2.35 -14.52
N ILE A 364 -7.66 -1.16 -14.81
CA ILE A 364 -7.75 -0.05 -13.86
C ILE A 364 -9.21 0.30 -13.63
N LEU A 365 -9.64 0.30 -12.37
CA LEU A 365 -10.89 0.92 -11.96
C LEU A 365 -10.60 2.35 -11.50
N MET A 366 -11.36 3.32 -12.00
CA MET A 366 -11.31 4.71 -11.58
C MET A 366 -12.71 5.27 -11.29
N ASN A 367 -12.73 6.38 -10.58
CA ASN A 367 -13.92 7.25 -10.41
C ASN A 367 -13.53 8.67 -10.83
N PHE A 368 -13.24 8.85 -12.11
CA PHE A 368 -12.71 10.06 -12.71
C PHE A 368 -13.73 11.20 -12.69
N ILE A 369 -13.35 12.36 -12.14
CA ILE A 369 -14.17 13.58 -12.10
C ILE A 369 -13.47 14.79 -12.76
N GLY A 370 -12.29 14.56 -13.33
CA GLY A 370 -11.55 15.50 -14.17
C GLY A 370 -10.77 16.57 -13.42
N ASP A 371 -10.53 16.47 -12.14
CA ASP A 371 -9.64 17.36 -11.38
C ASP A 371 -8.20 16.85 -11.35
N TYR A 372 -7.31 17.60 -10.71
CA TYR A 372 -5.92 17.21 -10.57
C TYR A 372 -5.77 15.85 -9.83
N ASN A 373 -6.59 15.63 -8.81
CA ASN A 373 -6.57 14.34 -8.10
C ASN A 373 -6.92 13.17 -9.04
N SER A 374 -7.86 13.36 -9.96
CA SER A 374 -8.18 12.34 -10.98
C SER A 374 -7.01 12.07 -11.93
N LEU A 375 -6.24 13.11 -12.31
CA LEU A 375 -5.02 12.97 -13.13
C LEU A 375 -3.91 12.25 -12.35
N SER A 376 -3.67 12.64 -11.10
CA SER A 376 -2.68 12.00 -10.22
C SER A 376 -3.03 10.53 -9.95
N THR A 377 -4.29 10.23 -9.66
CA THR A 377 -4.76 8.85 -9.50
C THR A 377 -4.55 8.03 -10.78
N MET A 378 -4.86 8.60 -11.95
CA MET A 378 -4.69 7.90 -13.24
C MET A 378 -3.22 7.50 -13.47
N ILE A 379 -2.28 8.41 -13.26
CA ILE A 379 -0.85 8.13 -13.48
C ILE A 379 -0.30 7.15 -12.42
N HIS A 380 -0.85 7.19 -11.20
CA HIS A 380 -0.56 6.23 -10.13
C HIS A 380 -0.94 4.81 -10.55
N GLU A 381 -2.20 4.60 -10.94
CA GLU A 381 -2.69 3.27 -11.35
C GLU A 381 -2.01 2.77 -12.64
N LEU A 382 -1.66 3.67 -13.55
CA LEU A 382 -0.84 3.35 -14.70
C LEU A 382 0.57 2.89 -14.31
N GLY A 383 1.15 3.42 -13.23
CA GLY A 383 2.42 2.96 -12.66
C GLY A 383 2.36 1.49 -12.25
N HIS A 384 1.34 1.12 -11.48
CA HIS A 384 1.08 -0.29 -11.14
C HIS A 384 0.87 -1.16 -12.37
N SER A 385 0.08 -0.67 -13.34
CA SER A 385 -0.20 -1.40 -14.57
C SER A 385 1.07 -1.69 -15.39
N VAL A 386 1.95 -0.69 -15.54
CA VAL A 386 3.23 -0.89 -16.24
C VAL A 386 4.13 -1.86 -15.50
N HIS A 387 4.22 -1.75 -14.17
CA HIS A 387 5.00 -2.68 -13.36
C HIS A 387 4.51 -4.12 -13.53
N THR A 388 3.21 -4.35 -13.35
CA THR A 388 2.59 -5.67 -13.54
C THR A 388 2.80 -6.20 -14.97
N TYR A 389 2.61 -5.34 -15.99
CA TYR A 389 2.83 -5.71 -17.39
C TYR A 389 4.29 -6.12 -17.64
N LEU A 390 5.25 -5.30 -17.23
CA LEU A 390 6.67 -5.58 -17.44
C LEU A 390 7.13 -6.83 -16.69
N SER A 391 6.68 -6.99 -15.44
CA SER A 391 6.99 -8.18 -14.65
C SER A 391 6.44 -9.45 -15.32
N SER A 392 5.16 -9.49 -15.66
CA SER A 392 4.52 -10.67 -16.25
C SER A 392 5.09 -11.05 -17.63
N HIS A 393 5.62 -10.09 -18.40
CA HIS A 393 6.21 -10.35 -19.70
C HIS A 393 7.70 -10.69 -19.68
N ASN A 394 8.37 -10.54 -18.53
CA ASN A 394 9.81 -10.79 -18.41
C ASN A 394 10.17 -11.88 -17.39
N GLN A 395 9.20 -12.34 -16.60
CA GLN A 395 9.41 -13.37 -15.57
C GLN A 395 8.53 -14.59 -15.83
N ASP A 396 8.99 -15.77 -15.39
CA ASP A 396 8.12 -16.92 -15.23
C ASP A 396 7.05 -16.64 -14.17
N TYR A 397 5.92 -17.33 -14.25
CA TYR A 397 4.75 -17.10 -13.38
C TYR A 397 5.11 -16.99 -11.91
N ILE A 398 5.93 -17.92 -11.38
CA ILE A 398 6.32 -17.94 -9.95
C ILE A 398 7.03 -16.67 -9.50
N ASN A 399 7.69 -15.95 -10.40
CA ASN A 399 8.43 -14.73 -10.14
C ASN A 399 7.75 -13.46 -10.69
N SER A 400 6.58 -13.59 -11.30
CA SER A 400 5.89 -12.44 -11.92
C SER A 400 5.24 -11.50 -10.91
N ASN A 401 4.84 -12.01 -9.75
CA ASN A 401 4.30 -11.21 -8.67
C ASN A 401 5.45 -10.65 -7.80
N TYR A 402 5.35 -9.38 -7.46
CA TYR A 402 6.26 -8.70 -6.56
C TYR A 402 5.60 -8.46 -5.20
N ARG A 403 6.41 -8.33 -4.17
CA ARG A 403 5.90 -8.09 -2.81
C ARG A 403 5.30 -6.70 -2.69
N ILE A 404 4.30 -6.56 -1.81
CA ILE A 404 3.64 -5.27 -1.52
C ILE A 404 4.64 -4.19 -1.09
N PHE A 405 5.74 -4.60 -0.48
CA PHE A 405 6.86 -3.76 -0.07
C PHE A 405 7.41 -2.86 -1.19
N VAL A 406 7.43 -3.33 -2.43
CA VAL A 406 7.92 -2.59 -3.60
C VAL A 406 6.81 -2.17 -4.57
N ALA A 407 5.56 -2.53 -4.26
CA ALA A 407 4.44 -2.27 -5.15
C ALA A 407 4.23 -0.78 -5.44
N GLU A 408 4.37 0.05 -4.40
CA GLU A 408 4.13 1.50 -4.50
C GLU A 408 5.28 2.28 -5.14
N VAL A 409 6.42 1.65 -5.41
CA VAL A 409 7.57 2.37 -6.02
C VAL A 409 7.20 2.89 -7.41
N ALA A 410 6.54 2.06 -8.22
CA ALA A 410 6.22 2.43 -9.60
C ALA A 410 5.16 3.54 -9.67
N SER A 411 4.12 3.45 -8.86
CA SER A 411 3.07 4.45 -8.76
C SER A 411 3.59 5.79 -8.26
N THR A 412 4.38 5.78 -7.18
CA THR A 412 4.93 6.99 -6.56
C THR A 412 5.99 7.67 -7.44
N VAL A 413 6.81 6.91 -8.17
CA VAL A 413 7.74 7.46 -9.17
C VAL A 413 6.98 8.20 -10.26
N ASN A 414 5.90 7.62 -10.78
CA ASN A 414 5.07 8.26 -11.80
C ASN A 414 4.40 9.53 -11.29
N GLU A 415 3.80 9.50 -10.08
CA GLU A 415 3.20 10.70 -9.45
C GLU A 415 4.22 11.80 -9.22
N THR A 416 5.42 11.44 -8.75
CA THR A 416 6.48 12.41 -8.48
C THR A 416 6.98 13.06 -9.78
N LEU A 417 7.11 12.30 -10.88
CA LEU A 417 7.43 12.86 -12.19
C LEU A 417 6.31 13.77 -12.70
N LEU A 418 5.04 13.36 -12.53
CA LEU A 418 3.90 14.19 -12.91
C LEU A 418 3.92 15.54 -12.21
N ILE A 419 4.07 15.55 -10.88
CA ILE A 419 3.97 16.80 -10.13
C ILE A 419 5.14 17.72 -10.44
N ASN A 420 6.36 17.19 -10.65
CA ASN A 420 7.50 17.98 -11.13
C ASN A 420 7.23 18.56 -12.53
N TYR A 421 6.69 17.74 -13.46
CA TYR A 421 6.28 18.23 -14.77
C TYR A 421 5.25 19.37 -14.67
N MET A 422 4.23 19.26 -13.81
CA MET A 422 3.22 20.30 -13.62
C MET A 422 3.81 21.59 -13.04
N MET A 423 4.75 21.49 -12.10
CA MET A 423 5.45 22.66 -11.56
C MET A 423 6.29 23.41 -12.60
N ASP A 424 6.92 22.68 -13.51
CA ASP A 424 7.83 23.23 -14.52
C ASP A 424 7.08 23.80 -15.73
N HIS A 425 5.86 23.31 -16.03
CA HIS A 425 5.11 23.68 -17.24
C HIS A 425 3.93 24.61 -16.97
N THR A 426 3.77 25.11 -15.74
CA THR A 426 2.82 26.19 -15.46
C THR A 426 3.50 27.55 -15.47
N SER A 427 2.83 28.55 -16.07
CA SER A 427 3.26 29.95 -16.03
C SER A 427 2.64 30.74 -14.87
N SER A 428 1.65 30.18 -14.20
CA SER A 428 0.97 30.80 -13.06
C SER A 428 1.74 30.51 -11.77
N LYS A 429 2.08 31.57 -11.04
CA LYS A 429 2.70 31.43 -9.70
C LYS A 429 1.76 30.72 -8.73
N GLU A 430 0.46 30.98 -8.83
CA GLU A 430 -0.56 30.37 -8.00
C GLU A 430 -0.69 28.86 -8.25
N GLU A 431 -0.67 28.45 -9.53
CA GLU A 431 -0.68 27.03 -9.88
C GLU A 431 0.61 26.34 -9.44
N LYS A 432 1.79 26.97 -9.63
CA LYS A 432 3.07 26.43 -9.17
C LYS A 432 3.06 26.25 -7.65
N ALA A 433 2.60 27.24 -6.89
CA ALA A 433 2.48 27.16 -5.45
C ALA A 433 1.52 26.03 -5.01
N TYR A 434 0.43 25.82 -5.74
CA TYR A 434 -0.49 24.73 -5.47
C TYR A 434 0.16 23.35 -5.64
N TYR A 435 0.84 23.10 -6.77
CA TYR A 435 1.51 21.81 -6.99
C TYR A 435 2.65 21.57 -5.99
N MET A 436 3.43 22.61 -5.65
CA MET A 436 4.45 22.51 -4.61
C MET A 436 3.84 22.15 -3.25
N TYR A 437 2.74 22.79 -2.89
CA TYR A 437 2.04 22.51 -1.64
C TYR A 437 1.50 21.08 -1.57
N GLU A 438 0.87 20.59 -2.64
CA GLU A 438 0.39 19.21 -2.71
C GLU A 438 1.55 18.20 -2.52
N GLN A 439 2.70 18.45 -3.17
CA GLN A 439 3.88 17.57 -3.01
C GLN A 439 4.47 17.65 -1.61
N LEU A 440 4.52 18.84 -0.99
CA LEU A 440 4.98 18.99 0.39
C LEU A 440 4.07 18.23 1.36
N GLU A 441 2.75 18.35 1.21
CA GLU A 441 1.78 17.62 2.07
C GLU A 441 1.90 16.11 1.88
N ASN A 442 2.09 15.64 0.64
CA ASN A 442 2.33 14.23 0.35
C ASN A 442 3.61 13.71 1.03
N CYS A 443 4.72 14.44 0.88
CA CYS A 443 5.97 14.12 1.57
C CYS A 443 5.78 14.12 3.09
N VAL A 444 5.17 15.16 3.67
CA VAL A 444 4.90 15.23 5.12
C VAL A 444 4.09 14.02 5.59
N GLY A 445 3.07 13.64 4.82
CA GLY A 445 2.25 12.47 5.12
C GLY A 445 3.07 11.18 5.18
N LEU A 446 3.97 10.97 4.23
CA LEU A 446 4.63 9.68 4.03
C LEU A 446 6.03 9.57 4.68
N ILE A 447 6.85 10.65 4.69
CA ILE A 447 8.22 10.55 5.22
C ILE A 447 8.40 11.11 6.65
N PHE A 448 7.35 11.72 7.24
CA PHE A 448 7.39 12.18 8.65
C PHE A 448 6.26 11.59 9.50
N ARG A 449 5.00 11.61 9.03
CA ARG A 449 3.87 11.11 9.83
C ARG A 449 3.83 9.59 9.93
N GLN A 450 4.13 8.87 8.84
CA GLN A 450 4.17 7.41 8.89
C GLN A 450 5.28 6.87 9.79
N PRO A 451 6.52 7.42 9.81
CA PRO A 451 7.52 7.05 10.82
C PRO A 451 7.08 7.29 12.26
N MET A 452 6.34 8.39 12.53
CA MET A 452 5.77 8.63 13.85
C MET A 452 4.78 7.53 14.24
N PHE A 453 3.93 7.09 13.30
CA PHE A 453 3.01 5.98 13.53
C PHE A 453 3.78 4.67 13.76
N ALA A 454 4.82 4.41 12.95
CA ALA A 454 5.67 3.23 13.13
C ALA A 454 6.40 3.22 14.48
N ASP A 455 6.89 4.36 14.95
CA ASP A 455 7.52 4.50 16.27
C ASP A 455 6.51 4.21 17.40
N PHE A 456 5.30 4.76 17.30
CA PHE A 456 4.24 4.48 18.28
C PHE A 456 3.87 3.00 18.31
N GLU A 457 3.61 2.40 17.15
CA GLU A 457 3.29 0.98 16.99
C GLU A 457 4.40 0.10 17.58
N HIS A 458 5.66 0.38 17.25
CA HIS A 458 6.81 -0.38 17.74
C HIS A 458 6.91 -0.33 19.27
N ARG A 459 6.73 0.83 19.88
CA ARG A 459 6.76 0.95 21.36
C ARG A 459 5.64 0.16 22.02
N LEU A 460 4.45 0.10 21.43
CA LEU A 460 3.36 -0.73 21.95
C LEU A 460 3.68 -2.23 21.83
N HIS A 461 4.27 -2.68 20.72
CA HIS A 461 4.72 -4.07 20.56
C HIS A 461 5.81 -4.45 21.56
N GLU A 462 6.79 -3.55 21.82
CA GLU A 462 7.81 -3.79 22.85
C GLU A 462 7.19 -3.87 24.26
N MET A 463 6.20 -3.04 24.58
CA MET A 463 5.45 -3.15 25.84
C MET A 463 4.71 -4.49 25.92
N ALA A 464 4.08 -4.94 24.84
CA ALA A 464 3.39 -6.24 24.80
C ALA A 464 4.36 -7.41 25.00
N LYS A 465 5.49 -7.39 24.28
CA LYS A 465 6.58 -8.37 24.39
C LYS A 465 7.12 -8.47 25.83
N ASN A 466 7.28 -7.33 26.51
CA ASN A 466 7.79 -7.24 27.88
C ASN A 466 6.69 -7.45 28.95
N ASN A 467 5.44 -7.74 28.57
CA ASN A 467 4.30 -7.84 29.47
C ASN A 467 4.05 -6.57 30.30
N GLU A 468 4.35 -5.40 29.72
CA GLU A 468 4.10 -4.11 30.38
C GLU A 468 2.63 -3.71 30.30
N PRO A 469 2.13 -2.88 31.26
CA PRO A 469 0.75 -2.41 31.22
C PRO A 469 0.48 -1.49 30.02
N MET A 470 -0.61 -1.75 29.30
CA MET A 470 -1.08 -0.95 28.16
C MET A 470 -2.49 -0.40 28.46
N SER A 471 -2.60 0.57 29.38
CA SER A 471 -3.85 1.27 29.62
C SER A 471 -4.09 2.39 28.61
N SER A 472 -5.34 2.84 28.47
CA SER A 472 -5.67 4.01 27.63
C SER A 472 -4.78 5.20 27.95
N LYS A 473 -4.60 5.54 29.22
CA LYS A 473 -3.74 6.65 29.63
C LYS A 473 -2.30 6.51 29.14
N ILE A 474 -1.71 5.32 29.25
CA ILE A 474 -0.32 5.09 28.81
C ILE A 474 -0.22 5.28 27.29
N MET A 475 -1.15 4.72 26.51
CA MET A 475 -1.16 4.83 25.06
C MET A 475 -1.37 6.27 24.61
N THR A 476 -2.35 6.97 25.18
CA THR A 476 -2.67 8.36 24.80
C THR A 476 -1.58 9.34 25.20
N ASP A 477 -0.96 9.18 26.38
CA ASP A 477 0.18 9.99 26.82
C ASP A 477 1.39 9.76 25.91
N LEU A 478 1.69 8.52 25.54
CA LEU A 478 2.77 8.17 24.62
C LEU A 478 2.54 8.80 23.24
N TYR A 479 1.32 8.67 22.71
CA TYR A 479 1.00 9.22 21.41
C TYR A 479 1.04 10.75 21.38
N ALA A 480 0.52 11.40 22.42
CA ALA A 480 0.60 12.85 22.59
C ALA A 480 2.07 13.35 22.66
N LYS A 481 2.92 12.62 23.38
CA LYS A 481 4.36 12.91 23.48
C LYS A 481 5.03 12.80 22.10
N LEU A 482 4.80 11.71 21.37
CA LEU A 482 5.36 11.54 20.04
C LEU A 482 4.88 12.60 19.05
N ASN A 483 3.59 12.97 19.08
CA ASN A 483 3.10 14.08 18.27
C ASN A 483 3.86 15.37 18.57
N GLN A 484 4.07 15.73 19.86
CA GLN A 484 4.81 16.94 20.20
C GLN A 484 6.28 16.87 19.73
N GLU A 485 6.93 15.71 19.83
CA GLU A 485 8.31 15.52 19.39
C GLU A 485 8.47 15.66 17.88
N TYR A 486 7.56 15.04 17.10
CA TYR A 486 7.63 15.04 15.64
C TYR A 486 7.17 16.37 15.03
N PHE A 487 6.11 17.00 15.55
CA PHE A 487 5.56 18.24 14.99
C PHE A 487 6.31 19.51 15.42
N GLY A 488 7.06 19.45 16.52
CA GLY A 488 7.87 20.56 17.02
C GLY A 488 7.13 21.55 17.93
N GLU A 489 7.86 22.52 18.45
CA GLU A 489 7.36 23.47 19.46
C GLU A 489 6.36 24.50 18.91
N ASP A 490 6.41 24.77 17.60
CA ASP A 490 5.48 25.70 16.95
C ASP A 490 4.05 25.15 16.88
N VAL A 491 3.87 23.82 16.98
CA VAL A 491 2.56 23.18 17.00
C VAL A 491 2.15 22.88 18.42
N LYS A 492 1.09 23.50 18.89
CA LYS A 492 0.46 23.18 20.17
C LYS A 492 -0.45 21.97 20.02
N MET A 493 -0.24 20.97 20.85
CA MET A 493 -1.10 19.81 20.91
C MET A 493 -2.37 20.16 21.70
N ASP A 494 -3.53 19.90 21.11
CA ASP A 494 -4.81 19.95 21.80
C ASP A 494 -4.88 18.84 22.86
N GLU A 495 -5.65 19.05 23.91
CA GLU A 495 -5.81 18.07 25.00
C GLU A 495 -6.31 16.69 24.51
N LEU A 496 -7.00 16.63 23.38
CA LEU A 496 -7.55 15.40 22.80
C LEU A 496 -6.58 14.70 21.81
N VAL A 497 -5.39 15.23 21.57
CA VAL A 497 -4.45 14.65 20.58
C VAL A 497 -4.10 13.20 20.89
N GLY A 498 -3.99 12.82 22.16
CA GLY A 498 -3.66 11.45 22.55
C GLY A 498 -4.66 10.43 22.03
N TRP A 499 -5.96 10.75 22.08
CA TRP A 499 -7.02 9.83 21.62
C TRP A 499 -7.09 9.68 20.11
N SER A 500 -6.39 10.52 19.34
CA SER A 500 -6.31 10.36 17.89
C SER A 500 -5.50 9.11 17.47
N CYS A 501 -4.76 8.45 18.36
CA CYS A 501 -4.17 7.14 18.08
C CYS A 501 -5.22 6.08 17.74
N TYR A 502 -6.40 6.16 18.32
CA TYR A 502 -7.48 5.21 18.09
C TYR A 502 -8.21 5.40 16.76
N TYR A 503 -7.96 6.51 16.08
CA TYR A 503 -8.49 6.77 14.72
C TYR A 503 -7.66 6.11 13.62
N VAL A 504 -6.45 5.66 13.90
CA VAL A 504 -5.51 5.11 12.92
C VAL A 504 -5.71 3.58 12.78
N PRO A 505 -6.39 3.09 11.72
CA PRO A 505 -6.66 1.66 11.56
C PRO A 505 -5.39 0.84 11.32
N HIS A 506 -4.34 1.47 10.79
CA HIS A 506 -3.07 0.80 10.47
C HIS A 506 -2.37 0.18 11.69
N PHE A 507 -2.65 0.63 12.91
CA PHE A 507 -2.11 -0.01 14.12
C PHE A 507 -2.66 -1.42 14.38
N TYR A 508 -3.61 -1.88 13.56
CA TYR A 508 -4.14 -3.24 13.56
C TYR A 508 -3.52 -4.13 12.48
N TYR A 509 -2.56 -3.61 11.66
CA TYR A 509 -2.01 -4.28 10.46
C TYR A 509 -0.53 -4.65 10.58
N ASP A 510 -0.05 -5.04 11.74
CA ASP A 510 1.28 -5.61 12.01
C ASP A 510 2.44 -4.97 11.22
N TYR A 511 2.93 -3.84 11.71
CA TYR A 511 4.05 -3.08 11.13
C TYR A 511 3.89 -2.74 9.65
N TYR A 512 2.69 -2.30 9.26
CA TYR A 512 2.45 -1.97 7.85
C TYR A 512 3.00 -0.60 7.43
N VAL A 513 2.94 0.40 8.31
CA VAL A 513 3.07 1.83 7.93
C VAL A 513 4.47 2.26 7.47
N TYR A 514 5.55 1.61 7.94
CA TYR A 514 6.91 1.95 7.51
C TYR A 514 7.14 1.74 6.00
N LYS A 515 6.36 0.86 5.38
CA LYS A 515 6.41 0.55 3.95
C LYS A 515 6.07 1.78 3.09
N TYR A 516 5.17 2.63 3.55
CA TYR A 516 4.84 3.90 2.89
C TYR A 516 6.03 4.85 2.84
N THR A 517 6.74 4.98 3.96
CA THR A 517 7.94 5.84 4.05
C THR A 517 9.01 5.35 3.10
N LEU A 518 9.26 4.06 3.08
CA LEU A 518 10.25 3.49 2.19
C LEU A 518 9.87 3.69 0.71
N GLY A 519 8.63 3.38 0.33
CA GLY A 519 8.16 3.56 -1.03
C GLY A 519 8.35 4.99 -1.53
N MET A 520 7.99 5.97 -0.70
CA MET A 520 8.20 7.40 -1.02
C MET A 520 9.68 7.77 -1.09
N THR A 521 10.49 7.34 -0.12
CA THR A 521 11.94 7.62 -0.07
C THR A 521 12.64 7.10 -1.33
N VAL A 522 12.39 5.86 -1.69
CA VAL A 522 12.93 5.23 -2.89
C VAL A 522 12.49 5.97 -4.16
N ALA A 523 11.21 6.31 -4.27
CA ALA A 523 10.68 7.02 -5.42
C ALA A 523 11.29 8.41 -5.59
N LEU A 524 11.42 9.18 -4.50
CA LEU A 524 12.06 10.49 -4.52
C LEU A 524 13.54 10.41 -4.94
N ALA A 525 14.28 9.43 -4.43
CA ALA A 525 15.67 9.21 -4.81
C ALA A 525 15.81 8.87 -6.30
N ILE A 526 14.96 7.98 -6.83
CA ILE A 526 14.92 7.63 -8.25
C ILE A 526 14.63 8.87 -9.10
N VAL A 527 13.56 9.59 -8.77
CA VAL A 527 13.13 10.76 -9.55
C VAL A 527 14.16 11.88 -9.52
N LYS A 528 14.73 12.19 -8.35
CA LYS A 528 15.80 13.20 -8.22
C LYS A 528 16.96 12.89 -9.15
N ARG A 529 17.42 11.65 -9.21
CA ARG A 529 18.52 11.22 -10.09
C ARG A 529 18.12 11.30 -11.56
N ILE A 530 16.91 10.89 -11.93
CA ILE A 530 16.38 10.99 -13.30
C ILE A 530 16.32 12.46 -13.76
N LEU A 531 15.77 13.35 -12.94
CA LEU A 531 15.65 14.79 -13.26
C LEU A 531 17.03 15.47 -13.35
N ASN A 532 18.03 14.96 -12.65
CA ASN A 532 19.43 15.40 -12.77
C ASN A 532 20.14 14.82 -14.02
N GLY A 533 19.44 14.07 -14.88
CA GLY A 533 19.96 13.56 -16.14
C GLY A 533 20.72 12.23 -16.04
N ASP A 534 20.57 11.46 -14.95
CA ASP A 534 21.16 10.12 -14.83
C ASP A 534 20.39 9.10 -15.70
N THR A 535 20.87 8.90 -16.91
CA THR A 535 20.28 7.92 -17.84
C THR A 535 20.48 6.47 -17.39
N GLN A 536 21.50 6.16 -16.58
CA GLN A 536 21.70 4.83 -16.03
C GLN A 536 20.64 4.52 -14.97
N GLN A 537 20.18 5.53 -14.22
CA GLN A 537 19.10 5.36 -13.26
C GLN A 537 17.80 4.96 -13.96
N VAL A 538 17.50 5.52 -15.13
CA VAL A 538 16.33 5.10 -15.92
C VAL A 538 16.43 3.62 -16.31
N GLU A 539 17.59 3.19 -16.81
CA GLU A 539 17.80 1.78 -17.19
C GLU A 539 17.65 0.83 -15.99
N ARG A 540 18.28 1.16 -14.85
CA ARG A 540 18.16 0.38 -13.62
C ARG A 540 16.73 0.27 -13.13
N TYR A 541 15.99 1.38 -13.15
CA TYR A 541 14.59 1.40 -12.77
C TYR A 541 13.70 0.54 -13.70
N LEU A 542 13.88 0.65 -15.02
CA LEU A 542 13.14 -0.20 -15.97
C LEU A 542 13.47 -1.69 -15.81
N ASN A 543 14.73 -2.03 -15.47
CA ASN A 543 15.11 -3.40 -15.16
C ASN A 543 14.49 -3.89 -13.86
N PHE A 544 14.37 -3.04 -12.83
CA PHE A 544 13.64 -3.34 -11.60
C PHE A 544 12.18 -3.70 -11.91
N LEU A 545 11.45 -2.90 -12.70
CA LEU A 545 10.07 -3.20 -13.07
C LEU A 545 9.90 -4.54 -13.81
N LYS A 546 10.93 -4.98 -14.55
CA LYS A 546 10.96 -6.26 -15.25
C LYS A 546 11.31 -7.45 -14.35
N SER A 547 11.81 -7.20 -13.15
CA SER A 547 12.37 -8.24 -12.29
C SER A 547 11.33 -8.99 -11.47
N GLY A 548 10.11 -8.46 -11.33
CA GLY A 548 9.06 -9.09 -10.52
C GLY A 548 9.53 -9.38 -9.10
N GLY A 549 9.24 -10.57 -8.60
CA GLY A 549 9.63 -11.06 -7.27
C GLY A 549 10.68 -12.17 -7.30
N LYS A 550 11.64 -12.12 -8.23
CA LYS A 550 12.67 -13.17 -8.38
C LYS A 550 13.74 -13.17 -7.29
N GLU A 551 13.83 -12.11 -6.50
CA GLU A 551 14.82 -11.87 -5.44
C GLU A 551 14.16 -11.13 -4.27
N SER A 552 14.89 -10.94 -3.16
CA SER A 552 14.38 -10.13 -2.04
C SER A 552 14.08 -8.69 -2.46
N PRO A 553 13.12 -8.02 -1.82
CA PRO A 553 12.84 -6.61 -2.11
C PRO A 553 14.06 -5.70 -1.96
N VAL A 554 14.93 -5.98 -0.97
CA VAL A 554 16.17 -5.22 -0.75
C VAL A 554 17.14 -5.41 -1.91
N ASP A 555 17.35 -6.63 -2.38
CA ASP A 555 18.22 -6.92 -3.53
C ASP A 555 17.67 -6.26 -4.81
N LEU A 556 16.36 -6.34 -5.04
CA LEU A 556 15.71 -5.70 -6.19
C LEU A 556 15.93 -4.18 -6.21
N LEU A 557 15.79 -3.52 -5.06
CA LEU A 557 16.01 -2.08 -4.92
C LEU A 557 17.51 -1.72 -5.03
N SER A 558 18.39 -2.54 -4.48
CA SER A 558 19.84 -2.36 -4.63
C SER A 558 20.26 -2.43 -6.09
N HIS A 559 19.72 -3.40 -6.86
CA HIS A 559 19.94 -3.50 -8.31
C HIS A 559 19.31 -2.32 -9.08
N ALA A 560 18.23 -1.72 -8.57
CA ALA A 560 17.68 -0.49 -9.08
C ALA A 560 18.54 0.75 -8.78
N GLY A 561 19.66 0.58 -8.05
CA GLY A 561 20.56 1.66 -7.64
C GLY A 561 20.06 2.47 -6.43
N VAL A 562 19.09 1.95 -5.70
CA VAL A 562 18.46 2.59 -4.52
C VAL A 562 18.40 1.59 -3.37
N ASP A 563 19.57 1.21 -2.87
CA ASP A 563 19.68 0.29 -1.73
C ASP A 563 19.00 0.90 -0.49
N PRO A 564 17.95 0.26 0.06
CA PRO A 564 17.22 0.79 1.20
C PRO A 564 18.02 0.77 2.51
N LEU A 565 19.18 0.11 2.53
CA LEU A 565 20.11 0.13 3.65
C LEU A 565 21.20 1.21 3.50
N ASP A 566 21.27 1.90 2.36
CA ASP A 566 22.19 3.02 2.14
C ASP A 566 21.56 4.34 2.62
N ASP A 567 22.33 5.14 3.35
CA ASP A 567 21.90 6.46 3.82
C ASP A 567 21.60 7.43 2.64
N ALA A 568 22.31 7.28 1.54
CA ALA A 568 22.23 8.18 0.39
C ALA A 568 20.80 8.31 -0.19
N ILE A 569 19.97 7.25 -0.12
CA ILE A 569 18.58 7.33 -0.64
C ILE A 569 17.70 8.21 0.26
N TYR A 570 17.92 8.17 1.57
CA TYR A 570 17.21 9.02 2.54
C TYR A 570 17.67 10.47 2.38
N ASP A 571 18.97 10.69 2.28
CA ASP A 571 19.55 12.02 2.05
C ASP A 571 18.98 12.61 0.74
N ASP A 572 18.90 11.84 -0.33
CA ASP A 572 18.28 12.27 -1.59
C ASP A 572 16.81 12.67 -1.40
N ALA A 573 16.03 11.88 -0.67
CA ALA A 573 14.61 12.14 -0.45
C ALA A 573 14.35 13.34 0.45
N PHE A 574 15.07 13.47 1.57
CA PHE A 574 14.91 14.59 2.48
C PHE A 574 15.46 15.90 1.91
N HIS A 575 16.55 15.86 1.14
CA HIS A 575 17.02 17.05 0.41
C HIS A 575 16.05 17.45 -0.71
N TYR A 576 15.37 16.50 -1.38
CA TYR A 576 14.29 16.85 -2.32
C TYR A 576 13.18 17.64 -1.60
N PHE A 577 12.76 17.18 -0.42
CA PHE A 577 11.78 17.91 0.40
C PHE A 577 12.28 19.29 0.82
N GLU A 578 13.55 19.40 1.23
CA GLU A 578 14.17 20.67 1.65
C GLU A 578 14.22 21.67 0.48
N ASP A 579 14.64 21.23 -0.70
CA ASP A 579 14.70 22.06 -1.90
C ASP A 579 13.30 22.56 -2.28
N LEU A 580 12.30 21.67 -2.25
CA LEU A 580 10.92 22.02 -2.53
C LEU A 580 10.37 23.02 -1.50
N LEU A 581 10.67 22.82 -0.22
CA LEU A 581 10.27 23.74 0.86
C LEU A 581 10.93 25.11 0.68
N ASN A 582 12.21 25.17 0.30
CA ASN A 582 12.94 26.40 0.04
C ASN A 582 12.34 27.21 -1.14
N GLU A 583 11.92 26.51 -2.20
CA GLU A 583 11.27 27.16 -3.35
C GLU A 583 9.85 27.62 -3.00
N PHE A 584 9.08 26.79 -2.33
CA PHE A 584 7.73 27.12 -1.89
C PHE A 584 7.73 28.37 -0.99
N GLU A 585 8.63 28.42 0.00
CA GLU A 585 8.76 29.56 0.92
C GLU A 585 9.02 30.87 0.15
N LYS A 586 9.94 30.87 -0.85
CA LYS A 586 10.20 32.05 -1.70
C LYS A 586 9.02 32.47 -2.55
N LEU A 587 8.15 31.53 -2.91
CA LEU A 587 7.01 31.78 -3.78
C LEU A 587 5.82 32.37 -3.03
N VAL A 588 5.64 32.01 -1.75
CA VAL A 588 4.48 32.39 -0.93
C VAL A 588 4.75 33.58 0.00
N LYS A 589 6.02 33.89 0.28
CA LYS A 589 6.49 35.13 0.95
C LYS A 589 6.76 36.21 -0.06
#